data_5b595ac090830991e97299ab8fbf24ed
#
_entry.id   5b595ac090830991e97299ab8fbf24ed
#
_cell.length_a   1.000
_cell.length_b   1.000
_cell.length_c   1.000
_cell.angle_alpha   90.00
_cell.angle_beta   90.00
_cell.angle_gamma   90.00
#
_symmetry.space_group_name_H-M   'P 1'
#
loop_
_entity.id
_entity.type
_entity.pdbx_description
1 polymer ?
#
loop_
_entity_poly.entity_id
_entity_poly.type
_entity_poly.pdbx_seq_one_letter_code
_entity_poly.pdbx_strand_id
1 'polypeptide(L)'
;MKGLKFEEIKPAHSDDRRMLIPIFNGDFTALQIKLLKIKRGSILGNHYHEYKETFYLLEGEANYVFEDIETKERQKINLKKDQRITIDPKIAHRAKFVEDTIMIEGTAWPYISKEINDKEYIVDE
;
A
#
# COMPACT_ATOMS: atom_id res chain seq x y z
N MET A 1 -10.95 3.62 11.19
CA MET A 1 -10.96 4.66 10.14
C MET A 1 -11.55 4.05 8.87
N LYS A 2 -12.49 4.74 8.25
CA LYS A 2 -13.05 4.31 6.97
C LYS A 2 -12.03 4.48 5.84
N GLY A 3 -12.17 3.69 4.79
CA GLY A 3 -11.34 3.82 3.60
C GLY A 3 -10.04 3.04 3.63
N LEU A 4 -9.79 2.28 4.69
CA LEU A 4 -8.64 1.39 4.79
C LEU A 4 -9.13 -0.04 4.96
N LYS A 5 -8.53 -0.97 4.20
CA LYS A 5 -8.78 -2.40 4.37
C LYS A 5 -7.42 -3.07 4.57
N PHE A 6 -7.19 -3.56 5.77
CA PHE A 6 -5.95 -4.23 6.16
C PHE A 6 -6.22 -5.72 6.35
N GLU A 7 -5.41 -6.58 5.74
CA GLU A 7 -5.64 -8.01 5.77
C GLU A 7 -4.36 -8.83 5.63
N GLU A 8 -4.35 -10.03 6.17
CA GLU A 8 -3.33 -11.03 5.88
C GLU A 8 -3.77 -11.84 4.66
N ILE A 9 -2.87 -12.01 3.70
CA ILE A 9 -3.13 -12.83 2.52
C ILE A 9 -2.55 -14.21 2.78
N LYS A 10 -3.40 -15.22 2.70
CA LYS A 10 -3.00 -16.60 2.95
C LYS A 10 -2.84 -17.37 1.65
N PRO A 11 -1.96 -18.38 1.62
CA PRO A 11 -1.86 -19.24 0.45
C PRO A 11 -3.20 -19.93 0.16
N ALA A 12 -3.59 -19.96 -1.11
CA ALA A 12 -4.74 -20.72 -1.57
C ALA A 12 -4.37 -22.19 -1.76
N HIS A 13 -3.10 -22.46 -2.03
CA HIS A 13 -2.57 -23.81 -2.25
C HIS A 13 -1.09 -23.83 -1.89
N SER A 14 -0.65 -24.95 -1.30
CA SER A 14 0.76 -25.20 -1.02
C SER A 14 1.02 -26.69 -1.13
N ASP A 15 2.09 -27.08 -1.85
CA ASP A 15 2.55 -28.45 -1.96
C ASP A 15 4.11 -28.47 -2.01
N ASP A 16 4.71 -29.65 -2.30
CA ASP A 16 6.15 -29.81 -2.33
C ASP A 16 6.85 -28.94 -3.36
N ARG A 17 6.11 -28.48 -4.38
CA ARG A 17 6.68 -27.77 -5.53
C ARG A 17 6.48 -26.28 -5.45
N ARG A 18 5.41 -25.79 -4.78
CA ARG A 18 5.03 -24.38 -4.86
C ARG A 18 4.06 -23.98 -3.74
N MET A 19 4.01 -22.68 -3.52
CA MET A 19 2.98 -22.02 -2.75
C MET A 19 2.31 -20.98 -3.65
N LEU A 20 0.98 -20.99 -3.72
CA LEU A 20 0.20 -20.10 -4.56
C LEU A 20 -0.54 -19.11 -3.68
N ILE A 21 -0.22 -17.82 -3.84
CA ILE A 21 -0.78 -16.74 -3.02
C ILE A 21 -1.54 -15.79 -3.94
N PRO A 22 -2.89 -15.77 -3.90
CA PRO A 22 -3.67 -14.84 -4.71
C PRO A 22 -3.69 -13.46 -4.03
N ILE A 23 -2.86 -12.55 -4.53
CA ILE A 23 -2.70 -11.20 -3.98
C ILE A 23 -3.96 -10.38 -4.20
N PHE A 24 -4.51 -10.43 -5.43
CA PHE A 24 -5.79 -9.80 -5.80
C PHE A 24 -6.75 -10.90 -6.20
N ASN A 25 -7.79 -11.10 -5.44
CA ASN A 25 -8.72 -12.21 -5.67
C ASN A 25 -10.15 -11.69 -5.85
N GLY A 26 -10.36 -10.98 -6.96
CA GLY A 26 -11.68 -10.47 -7.35
C GLY A 26 -12.12 -9.20 -6.62
N ASP A 27 -11.28 -8.65 -5.77
CA ASP A 27 -11.62 -7.49 -4.93
C ASP A 27 -10.94 -6.19 -5.35
N PHE A 28 -10.07 -6.24 -6.36
CA PHE A 28 -9.35 -5.06 -6.82
C PHE A 28 -9.05 -5.16 -8.32
N THR A 29 -9.37 -4.09 -9.06
CA THR A 29 -9.00 -3.98 -10.47
C THR A 29 -7.84 -3.00 -10.61
N ALA A 30 -6.69 -3.51 -11.01
CA ALA A 30 -5.50 -2.69 -11.21
C ALA A 30 -5.36 -2.31 -12.69
N LEU A 31 -5.23 -1.01 -12.97
CA LEU A 31 -4.82 -0.50 -14.28
C LEU A 31 -3.32 -0.31 -14.34
N GLN A 32 -2.64 -0.38 -13.21
CA GLN A 32 -1.19 -0.34 -13.12
C GLN A 32 -0.73 -1.23 -11.97
N ILE A 33 0.36 -1.96 -12.20
CA ILE A 33 1.01 -2.77 -11.17
C ILE A 33 2.49 -2.39 -11.16
N LYS A 34 3.02 -2.08 -9.99
CA LYS A 34 4.44 -1.77 -9.79
C LYS A 34 5.06 -2.78 -8.82
N LEU A 35 6.29 -3.15 -9.10
CA LEU A 35 7.16 -3.81 -8.13
C LEU A 35 8.07 -2.75 -7.54
N LEU A 36 8.06 -2.60 -6.24
CA LEU A 36 8.87 -1.62 -5.52
C LEU A 36 9.96 -2.31 -4.71
N LYS A 37 11.18 -1.85 -4.87
CA LYS A 37 12.33 -2.26 -4.05
C LYS A 37 12.78 -1.04 -3.27
N ILE A 38 12.62 -1.08 -1.96
CA ILE A 38 12.76 0.10 -1.10
C ILE A 38 13.82 -0.17 -0.05
N LYS A 39 14.74 0.76 0.10
CA LYS A 39 15.84 0.64 1.05
C LYS A 39 15.38 0.97 2.46
N ARG A 40 15.92 0.23 3.43
CA ARG A 40 15.75 0.51 4.85
C ARG A 40 16.00 1.99 5.16
N GLY A 41 15.15 2.58 5.98
CA GLY A 41 15.24 3.97 6.40
C GLY A 41 14.55 4.95 5.47
N SER A 42 14.06 4.51 4.30
CA SER A 42 13.35 5.37 3.38
C SER A 42 11.98 5.77 3.93
N ILE A 43 11.58 7.00 3.60
CA ILE A 43 10.25 7.51 3.88
C ILE A 43 9.61 7.82 2.55
N LEU A 44 8.47 7.19 2.27
CA LEU A 44 7.72 7.41 1.03
C LEU A 44 6.33 7.89 1.36
N GLY A 45 5.70 8.55 0.39
CA GLY A 45 4.35 9.05 0.52
C GLY A 45 4.31 10.56 0.75
N ASN A 46 3.62 11.01 1.81
CA ASN A 46 3.28 12.41 2.04
C ASN A 46 2.47 12.95 0.87
N HIS A 47 1.48 12.14 0.46
CA HIS A 47 0.57 12.48 -0.62
C HIS A 47 -0.74 11.67 -0.48
N TYR A 48 -1.73 12.03 -1.27
CA TYR A 48 -2.92 11.23 -1.49
C TYR A 48 -3.19 11.11 -2.98
N HIS A 49 -4.08 10.20 -3.33
CA HIS A 49 -4.53 10.00 -4.70
C HIS A 49 -6.04 10.19 -4.81
N GLU A 50 -6.49 10.49 -6.02
CA GLU A 50 -7.92 10.55 -6.33
C GLU A 50 -8.46 9.18 -6.77
N TYR A 51 -7.68 8.12 -6.59
CA TYR A 51 -8.02 6.76 -6.96
C TYR A 51 -7.62 5.78 -5.86
N LYS A 52 -8.18 4.57 -5.92
CA LYS A 52 -7.88 3.50 -4.97
C LYS A 52 -6.54 2.85 -5.30
N GLU A 53 -5.77 2.50 -4.27
CA GLU A 53 -4.53 1.76 -4.40
C GLU A 53 -4.43 0.65 -3.36
N THR A 54 -3.57 -0.32 -3.62
CA THR A 54 -3.32 -1.43 -2.71
C THR A 54 -1.84 -1.78 -2.70
N PHE A 55 -1.32 -2.10 -1.52
CA PHE A 55 0.06 -2.53 -1.33
C PHE A 55 0.09 -3.91 -0.70
N TYR A 56 0.90 -4.80 -1.28
CA TYR A 56 1.17 -6.11 -0.73
C TYR A 56 2.67 -6.25 -0.45
N LEU A 57 3.02 -6.64 0.77
CA LEU A 57 4.41 -6.75 1.20
C LEU A 57 4.92 -8.17 0.99
N LEU A 58 5.95 -8.34 0.13
CA LEU A 58 6.61 -9.62 -0.09
C LEU A 58 7.67 -9.88 0.96
N GLU A 59 8.44 -8.85 1.30
CA GLU A 59 9.52 -8.90 2.28
C GLU A 59 9.66 -7.53 2.95
N GLY A 60 10.06 -7.52 4.20
CA GLY A 60 10.34 -6.29 4.92
C GLY A 60 9.25 -5.88 5.89
N GLU A 61 9.27 -4.61 6.24
CA GLU A 61 8.34 -4.06 7.23
C GLU A 61 8.24 -2.55 7.05
N ALA A 62 7.03 -2.01 7.15
CA ALA A 62 6.76 -0.59 7.00
C ALA A 62 5.79 -0.09 8.06
N ASN A 63 6.08 1.08 8.60
CA ASN A 63 5.16 1.78 9.51
C ASN A 63 4.44 2.86 8.73
N TYR A 64 3.13 2.68 8.55
CA TYR A 64 2.27 3.62 7.85
C TYR A 64 1.54 4.53 8.82
N VAL A 65 1.39 5.79 8.41
CA VAL A 65 0.45 6.72 9.03
C VAL A 65 -0.50 7.18 7.93
N PHE A 66 -1.80 7.07 8.21
CA PHE A 66 -2.86 7.49 7.29
C PHE A 66 -3.62 8.66 7.89
N GLU A 67 -4.07 9.55 7.02
CA GLU A 67 -4.93 10.65 7.42
C GLU A 67 -5.99 10.89 6.34
N ASP A 68 -7.27 10.85 6.73
CA ASP A 68 -8.37 11.27 5.87
C ASP A 68 -8.29 12.78 5.72
N ILE A 69 -8.12 13.29 4.49
CA ILE A 69 -7.91 14.71 4.27
C ILE A 69 -9.15 15.56 4.58
N GLU A 70 -10.32 14.96 4.61
CA GLU A 70 -11.58 15.65 4.88
C GLU A 70 -11.92 15.66 6.37
N THR A 71 -11.88 14.49 7.02
CA THR A 71 -12.26 14.35 8.43
C THR A 71 -11.12 14.60 9.40
N LYS A 72 -9.86 14.52 8.92
CA LYS A 72 -8.64 14.59 9.71
C LYS A 72 -8.45 13.40 10.66
N GLU A 73 -9.25 12.37 10.52
CA GLU A 73 -9.07 11.13 11.26
C GLU A 73 -7.76 10.46 10.84
N ARG A 74 -7.06 9.87 11.79
CA ARG A 74 -5.73 9.25 11.56
C ARG A 74 -5.70 7.83 12.07
N GLN A 75 -4.87 7.02 11.42
CA GLN A 75 -4.62 5.65 11.84
C GLN A 75 -3.19 5.26 11.52
N LYS A 76 -2.56 4.49 12.41
CA LYS A 76 -1.23 3.90 12.19
C LYS A 76 -1.38 2.42 11.97
N ILE A 77 -0.65 1.89 10.97
CA ILE A 77 -0.63 0.46 10.69
C ILE A 77 0.83 0.05 10.46
N ASN A 78 1.24 -1.01 11.15
CA ASN A 78 2.51 -1.67 10.89
C ASN A 78 2.25 -2.78 9.87
N LEU A 79 2.79 -2.63 8.66
CA LEU A 79 2.61 -3.59 7.57
C LEU A 79 3.81 -4.54 7.52
N LYS A 80 3.53 -5.83 7.55
CA LYS A 80 4.53 -6.88 7.54
C LYS A 80 4.36 -7.81 6.34
N LYS A 81 5.30 -8.72 6.17
CA LYS A 81 5.27 -9.72 5.11
C LYS A 81 3.91 -10.43 5.03
N ASP A 82 3.45 -10.64 3.81
CA ASP A 82 2.18 -11.30 3.46
C ASP A 82 0.93 -10.52 3.88
N GLN A 83 1.09 -9.25 4.24
CA GLN A 83 -0.03 -8.37 4.56
C GLN A 83 -0.29 -7.39 3.42
N ARG A 84 -1.54 -7.02 3.28
CA ARG A 84 -2.02 -6.12 2.23
C ARG A 84 -2.83 -5.00 2.86
N ILE A 85 -2.61 -3.78 2.38
CA ILE A 85 -3.41 -2.61 2.74
C ILE A 85 -4.02 -2.00 1.47
N THR A 86 -5.32 -1.79 1.47
CA THR A 86 -6.03 -1.11 0.39
C THR A 86 -6.51 0.24 0.89
N ILE A 87 -6.26 1.27 0.11
CA ILE A 87 -6.44 2.67 0.49
C ILE A 87 -7.41 3.33 -0.47
N ASP A 88 -8.51 3.88 0.05
CA ASP A 88 -9.49 4.62 -0.73
C ASP A 88 -8.93 5.99 -1.18
N PRO A 89 -9.55 6.63 -2.20
CA PRO A 89 -9.19 7.98 -2.59
C PRO A 89 -9.25 8.95 -1.41
N LYS A 90 -8.41 10.00 -1.46
CA LYS A 90 -8.39 11.10 -0.49
C LYS A 90 -7.96 10.70 0.92
N ILE A 91 -7.23 9.60 1.02
CA ILE A 91 -6.55 9.23 2.25
C ILE A 91 -5.06 9.41 2.03
N ALA A 92 -4.49 10.41 2.71
CA ALA A 92 -3.07 10.67 2.65
C ALA A 92 -2.31 9.63 3.47
N HIS A 93 -1.11 9.28 3.01
CA HIS A 93 -0.31 8.29 3.69
C HIS A 93 1.17 8.65 3.66
N ARG A 94 1.87 8.15 4.68
CA ARG A 94 3.31 8.22 4.82
C ARG A 94 3.78 6.89 5.37
N ALA A 95 4.81 6.32 4.75
CA ALA A 95 5.37 5.05 5.20
C ALA A 95 6.85 5.20 5.48
N LYS A 96 7.28 4.70 6.64
CA LYS A 96 8.70 4.57 6.98
C LYS A 96 9.06 3.09 6.94
N PHE A 97 10.07 2.76 6.13
CA PHE A 97 10.50 1.39 5.92
C PHE A 97 11.64 1.07 6.89
N VAL A 98 11.38 0.16 7.82
CA VAL A 98 12.33 -0.17 8.89
C VAL A 98 13.30 -1.29 8.50
N GLU A 99 13.06 -1.90 7.35
CA GLU A 99 13.90 -2.92 6.73
C GLU A 99 13.91 -2.72 5.23
N ASP A 100 14.87 -3.35 4.52
CA ASP A 100 14.80 -3.44 3.06
C ASP A 100 13.50 -4.15 2.70
N THR A 101 12.71 -3.54 1.83
CA THR A 101 11.35 -3.97 1.55
C THR A 101 11.15 -4.20 0.07
N ILE A 102 10.41 -5.27 -0.25
CA ILE A 102 9.92 -5.57 -1.60
C ILE A 102 8.41 -5.65 -1.50
N MET A 103 7.73 -4.83 -2.31
CA MET A 103 6.26 -4.81 -2.30
C MET A 103 5.69 -4.64 -3.69
N ILE A 104 4.46 -5.06 -3.86
CA ILE A 104 3.68 -4.86 -5.08
C ILE A 104 2.63 -3.80 -4.80
N GLU A 105 2.56 -2.81 -5.68
CA GLU A 105 1.54 -1.76 -5.64
C GLU A 105 0.62 -1.92 -6.84
N GLY A 106 -0.69 -1.99 -6.58
CA GLY A 106 -1.70 -1.91 -7.62
C GLY A 106 -2.47 -0.61 -7.49
N THR A 107 -2.75 0.05 -8.62
CA THR A 107 -3.56 1.27 -8.63
C THR A 107 -4.71 1.13 -9.63
N ALA A 108 -5.86 1.70 -9.27
CA ALA A 108 -7.05 1.69 -10.13
C ALA A 108 -6.98 2.75 -11.24
N TRP A 109 -5.85 3.40 -11.40
CA TRP A 109 -5.62 4.43 -12.40
C TRP A 109 -4.22 4.25 -13.02
N PRO A 110 -4.01 4.53 -14.32
CA PRO A 110 -2.69 4.44 -14.92
C PRO A 110 -1.77 5.56 -14.41
N TYR A 111 -0.47 5.32 -14.43
CA TYR A 111 0.52 6.35 -14.14
C TYR A 111 0.58 7.33 -15.30
N ILE A 112 0.45 8.62 -15.03
CA ILE A 112 0.58 9.69 -16.03
C ILE A 112 1.82 10.53 -15.72
N SER A 113 1.85 11.12 -14.53
CA SER A 113 3.00 11.87 -14.04
C SER A 113 2.88 12.04 -12.53
N LYS A 114 4.00 12.36 -11.89
CA LYS A 114 3.99 12.60 -10.45
C LYS A 114 3.00 13.70 -10.07
N GLU A 115 2.97 14.79 -10.83
CA GLU A 115 2.12 15.95 -10.55
C GLU A 115 0.63 15.63 -10.69
N ILE A 116 0.28 14.73 -11.61
CA ILE A 116 -1.10 14.34 -11.84
C ILE A 116 -1.53 13.24 -10.85
N ASN A 117 -0.69 12.23 -10.66
CA ASN A 117 -1.03 11.08 -9.84
C ASN A 117 -0.94 11.38 -8.33
N ASP A 118 0.06 12.13 -7.90
CA ASP A 118 0.31 12.41 -6.50
C ASP A 118 -0.15 13.83 -6.14
N LYS A 119 -0.97 13.94 -5.11
CA LYS A 119 -1.37 15.22 -4.52
C LYS A 119 -0.59 15.37 -3.22
N GLU A 120 0.34 16.32 -3.18
CA GLU A 120 1.17 16.52 -1.99
C GLU A 120 0.33 16.82 -0.75
N TYR A 121 0.64 16.11 0.33
CA TYR A 121 -0.03 16.28 1.61
C TYR A 121 0.87 15.71 2.70
N ILE A 122 1.41 16.57 3.52
CA ILE A 122 2.34 16.16 4.57
C ILE A 122 1.58 15.48 5.71
N VAL A 123 1.98 14.26 6.01
CA VAL A 123 1.41 13.48 7.11
C VAL A 123 2.46 13.42 8.23
N ASP A 124 2.16 14.03 9.36
CA ASP A 124 3.04 14.01 10.53
C ASP A 124 3.02 12.63 11.18
N GLU A 125 4.13 12.28 11.79
CA GLU A 125 4.25 11.02 12.54
C GLU A 125 3.28 10.93 13.72
#